data_c025387d00ea58c4016d3f3abda8508d
#
_entry.id   c025387d00ea58c4016d3f3abda8508d
#
_cell.length_a   1.000
_cell.length_b   1.000
_cell.length_c   1.000
_cell.angle_alpha   90.00
_cell.angle_beta   90.00
_cell.angle_gamma   90.00
#
_symmetry.space_group_name_H-M   'P 1'
#
loop_
_entity.id
_entity.type
_entity.pdbx_description
1 polymer ?
#
loop_
_entity_poly.entity_id
_entity_poly.type
_entity_poly.pdbx_seq_one_letter_code
_entity_poly.pdbx_strand_id
1 'polypeptide(L)' 'MNKKDTNWPIWIREDKSIISCTEKIKVMKENFNELKQLAQDAFEDGLLMEVSDEQLKKTLHKLVDELRSPIKKK' A
#
# COMPACT_ATOMS: atom_id res chain seq x y z
N MET A 1 -15.44 -11.57 -10.67
CA MET A 1 -15.14 -10.94 -10.58
C MET A 1 -14.45 -10.34 -10.58
N ASN A 2 -14.57 -10.07 -10.28
CA ASN A 2 -13.99 -9.41 -10.13
C ASN A 2 -13.39 -8.72 -9.73
N LYS A 3 -12.91 -8.62 -9.67
CA LYS A 3 -12.34 -7.91 -9.24
C LYS A 3 -12.17 -6.97 -8.94
N LYS A 4 -11.92 -7.05 -8.62
CA LYS A 4 -12.14 -5.85 -8.48
C LYS A 4 -11.11 -4.93 -8.10
N ASP A 5 -11.10 -3.75 -8.57
CA ASP A 5 -10.09 -2.81 -8.13
C ASP A 5 -10.42 -2.28 -6.77
N THR A 6 -9.39 -2.07 -5.96
CA THR A 6 -9.53 -1.39 -4.70
C THR A 6 -9.82 0.09 -4.97
N ASN A 7 -10.73 0.65 -4.21
CA ASN A 7 -10.99 2.08 -4.26
C ASN A 7 -9.97 2.81 -3.40
N TRP A 8 -9.02 3.46 -4.04
CA TRP A 8 -8.02 4.22 -3.32
C TRP A 8 -8.57 5.58 -2.97
N PRO A 9 -8.05 6.20 -1.92
CA PRO A 9 -8.60 7.47 -1.47
C PRO A 9 -8.26 8.61 -2.42
N ILE A 10 -8.89 9.75 -2.18
CA ILE A 10 -8.47 11.00 -2.78
C ILE A 10 -7.15 11.37 -2.12
N TRP A 11 -6.13 11.62 -2.94
CA TRP A 11 -4.81 11.92 -2.41
C TRP A 11 -4.69 13.40 -2.08
N ILE A 12 -4.07 13.71 -0.98
CA ILE A 12 -3.94 15.08 -0.52
C ILE A 12 -2.48 15.40 -0.20
N ARG A 13 -2.17 16.68 -0.28
CA ARG A 13 -0.85 17.16 0.09
C ARG A 13 -0.79 17.40 1.59
N GLU A 14 0.40 17.75 2.04
CA GLU A 14 0.60 18.03 3.46
C GLU A 14 -0.30 19.17 3.93
N ASP A 15 -0.53 20.16 3.08
CA ASP A 15 -1.37 21.32 3.42
C ASP A 15 -2.86 21.05 3.23
N LYS A 16 -3.22 19.78 3.00
CA LYS A 16 -4.59 19.30 2.85
C LYS A 16 -5.24 19.62 1.50
N SER A 17 -4.53 20.26 0.60
CA SER A 17 -5.08 20.48 -0.73
C SER A 17 -5.10 19.17 -1.52
N ILE A 18 -6.04 19.06 -2.42
CA ILE A 18 -6.29 17.83 -3.18
C ILE A 18 -5.35 17.75 -4.38
N ILE A 19 -4.80 16.55 -4.57
CA ILE A 19 -4.01 16.30 -5.78
C ILE A 19 -5.00 15.91 -6.87
N SER A 20 -5.08 16.74 -7.90
CA SER A 20 -6.01 16.51 -9.00
C SER A 20 -5.31 16.22 -10.33
N CYS A 21 -3.99 16.17 -10.33
CA CYS A 21 -3.23 15.86 -11.54
C CYS A 21 -3.51 14.42 -11.95
N THR A 22 -4.05 14.24 -13.15
CA THR A 22 -4.45 12.93 -13.64
C THR A 22 -3.27 11.95 -13.65
N GLU A 23 -2.10 12.42 -14.08
CA GLU A 23 -0.93 11.56 -14.16
C GLU A 23 -0.46 11.10 -12.77
N LYS A 24 -0.48 12.02 -11.81
CA LYS A 24 -0.07 11.64 -10.46
C LYS A 24 -1.03 10.62 -9.86
N ILE A 25 -2.31 10.82 -10.06
CA ILE A 25 -3.32 9.90 -9.56
C ILE A 25 -3.14 8.52 -10.18
N LYS A 26 -2.87 8.48 -11.48
CA LYS A 26 -2.67 7.23 -12.19
C LYS A 26 -1.45 6.48 -11.63
N VAL A 27 -0.35 7.20 -11.42
CA VAL A 27 0.86 6.57 -10.88
C VAL A 27 0.60 6.00 -9.49
N MET A 28 -0.08 6.78 -8.64
CA MET A 28 -0.40 6.29 -7.30
C MET A 28 -1.26 5.04 -7.35
N LYS A 29 -2.27 5.05 -8.21
CA LYS A 29 -3.16 3.89 -8.32
C LYS A 29 -2.39 2.65 -8.77
N GLU A 30 -1.56 2.80 -9.80
CA GLU A 30 -0.82 1.66 -10.32
C GLU A 30 0.15 1.12 -9.28
N ASN A 31 0.86 2.01 -8.60
CA ASN A 31 1.83 1.59 -7.59
C ASN A 31 1.15 0.85 -6.45
N PHE A 32 0.04 1.37 -5.97
CA PHE A 32 -0.63 0.74 -4.83
C PHE A 32 -1.34 -0.54 -5.22
N ASN A 33 -1.83 -0.64 -6.46
CA ASN A 33 -2.39 -1.90 -6.93
C ASN A 33 -1.31 -2.99 -6.97
N GLU A 34 -0.12 -2.63 -7.45
CA GLU A 34 1.00 -3.59 -7.50
C GLU A 34 1.44 -3.99 -6.10
N LEU A 35 1.53 -2.99 -5.22
CA LEU A 35 1.94 -3.26 -3.85
C LEU A 35 0.93 -4.16 -3.15
N LYS A 36 -0.35 -3.90 -3.37
CA LYS A 36 -1.39 -4.71 -2.78
C LYS A 36 -1.27 -6.16 -3.25
N GLN A 37 -1.04 -6.37 -4.55
CA GLN A 37 -0.90 -7.71 -5.08
C GLN A 37 0.31 -8.41 -4.48
N LEU A 38 1.42 -7.71 -4.40
CA LEU A 38 2.64 -8.27 -3.84
C LEU A 38 2.44 -8.65 -2.37
N ALA A 39 1.79 -7.78 -1.62
CA ALA A 39 1.50 -8.06 -0.22
C ALA A 39 0.59 -9.28 -0.07
N GLN A 40 -0.42 -9.37 -0.93
CA GLN A 40 -1.33 -10.51 -0.90
C GLN A 40 -0.60 -11.81 -1.21
N ASP A 41 0.29 -11.78 -2.21
CA ASP A 41 1.07 -12.95 -2.57
C ASP A 41 1.97 -13.40 -1.41
N ALA A 42 2.62 -12.43 -0.77
CA ALA A 42 3.49 -12.76 0.37
C ALA A 42 2.68 -13.35 1.52
N PHE A 43 1.50 -12.80 1.74
CA PHE A 43 0.61 -13.28 2.79
C PHE A 43 0.20 -14.74 2.52
N GLU A 44 -0.21 -15.01 1.29
CA GLU A 44 -0.63 -16.36 0.91
C GLU A 44 0.51 -17.36 1.00
N ASP A 45 1.70 -16.95 0.55
CA ASP A 45 2.86 -17.81 0.66
C ASP A 45 3.16 -18.15 2.11
N GLY A 46 3.05 -17.15 2.98
CA GLY A 46 3.27 -17.37 4.40
C GLY A 46 2.29 -18.36 4.99
N LEU A 47 1.02 -18.25 4.61
CA LEU A 47 0.00 -19.18 5.08
C LEU A 47 0.31 -20.60 4.62
N LEU A 48 0.78 -20.77 3.39
CA LEU A 48 1.15 -22.07 2.87
C LEU A 48 2.31 -22.68 3.63
N MET A 49 3.17 -21.85 4.21
CA MET A 49 4.27 -22.29 5.03
C MET A 49 3.90 -22.40 6.51
N GLU A 50 2.62 -22.28 6.80
CA GLU A 50 2.05 -22.47 8.13
C GLU A 50 2.41 -21.37 9.12
N VAL A 51 2.71 -20.19 8.62
CA VAL A 51 2.84 -19.03 9.48
C VAL A 51 1.44 -18.50 9.75
N SER A 52 1.18 -18.05 10.98
CA SER A 52 -0.14 -17.56 11.33
C SER A 52 -0.46 -16.24 10.60
N ASP A 53 -1.75 -16.05 10.31
CA ASP A 53 -2.12 -14.81 9.63
C ASP A 53 -1.88 -13.59 10.52
N GLU A 54 -2.00 -13.76 11.82
CA GLU A 54 -1.75 -12.68 12.76
C GLU A 54 -0.29 -12.23 12.66
N GLN A 55 0.64 -13.17 12.64
CA GLN A 55 2.05 -12.81 12.54
C GLN A 55 2.37 -12.19 11.19
N LEU A 56 1.78 -12.71 10.12
CA LEU A 56 2.02 -12.15 8.80
C LEU A 56 1.55 -10.71 8.71
N LYS A 57 0.36 -10.42 9.24
CA LYS A 57 -0.14 -9.06 9.22
C LYS A 57 0.69 -8.14 10.09
N LYS A 58 1.12 -8.65 11.24
CA LYS A 58 1.98 -7.87 12.13
C LYS A 58 3.29 -7.51 11.44
N THR A 59 3.84 -8.45 10.68
CA THR A 59 5.07 -8.21 9.94
C THR A 59 4.87 -7.17 8.84
N LEU A 60 3.74 -7.21 8.15
CA LEU A 60 3.42 -6.20 7.15
C LEU A 60 3.28 -4.82 7.79
N HIS A 61 2.64 -4.75 8.96
CA HIS A 61 2.53 -3.50 9.68
C HIS A 61 3.91 -2.95 10.08
N LYS A 62 4.79 -3.84 10.52
CA LYS A 62 6.15 -3.43 10.89
C LYS A 62 6.87 -2.84 9.70
N LEU A 63 6.71 -3.47 8.55
CA LEU A 63 7.33 -2.99 7.33
C LEU A 63 6.89 -1.56 7.02
N VAL A 64 5.60 -1.32 7.13
CA VAL A 64 5.06 0.02 6.89
C VAL A 64 5.64 1.03 7.88
N ASP A 65 5.72 0.63 9.14
CA ASP A 65 6.22 1.53 10.19
C ASP A 65 7.69 1.89 9.97
N GLU A 66 8.43 1.07 9.26
CA GLU A 66 9.86 1.31 9.03
C GLU A 66 10.15 2.17 7.81
N LEU A 67 9.11 2.56 7.08
CA LEU A 67 9.31 3.45 5.95
C LEU A 67 9.82 4.80 6.41
N ARG A 68 10.76 5.34 5.66
CA ARG A 68 11.41 6.59 6.01
C ARG A 68 11.25 7.60 4.91
N SER A 69 10.94 8.82 5.28
CA SER A 69 10.87 9.90 4.32
C SER A 69 12.28 10.37 3.96
N PRO A 70 12.65 10.38 2.67
CA PRO A 70 13.92 10.96 2.29
C PRO A 70 13.86 12.48 2.24
N ILE A 71 12.67 13.05 2.38
CA ILE A 71 12.48 14.49 2.32
C ILE A 71 12.53 15.03 3.74
N LYS A 72 13.43 16.01 3.94
CA LYS A 72 13.56 16.60 5.25
C LYS A 72 12.38 17.52 5.52
N LYS A 73 11.81 17.39 6.70
CA LYS A 73 10.70 18.24 7.10
C LYS A 73 11.16 19.30 8.07
N LYS A 74 10.50 20.44 8.01
CA LYS A 74 10.80 21.53 8.89
C LYS A 74 9.97 21.52 10.13
#